data_2e2177f0d88acd78155c07317336c72a
#
_entry.id   2e2177f0d88acd78155c07317336c72a
#
_cell.length_a   1.000
_cell.length_b   1.000
_cell.length_c   1.000
_cell.angle_alpha   90.00
_cell.angle_beta   90.00
_cell.angle_gamma   90.00
#
_symmetry.space_group_name_H-M   'P 1'
#
loop_
_entity.id
_entity.type
_entity.pdbx_description
1 polymer ?
#
loop_
_entity_poly.entity_id
_entity_poly.type
_entity_poly.pdbx_seq_one_letter_code
_entity_poly.pdbx_strand_id
1 'polypeptide(L)'
;MEGEKNIDPLVTMQQELCDMWGINNQTKYVFYYDESNNCRKFWVDDSKQQFNTDHTADFVLAGLVRKEEEKVEASLETFRKPLKLQANVEEIKFKKLYAKGDFLQCVNERRLFETLSWIDKSPFYIHYTN
;
A
#
# COMPACT_ATOMS: atom_id res chain seq x y z
N MET A 1 -34.45 -10.85 -32.35
CA MET A 1 -33.15 -10.24 -32.72
C MET A 1 -32.44 -9.95 -31.42
N GLU A 2 -31.54 -10.83 -31.03
CA GLU A 2 -30.67 -10.62 -29.89
C GLU A 2 -29.59 -9.60 -30.33
N GLY A 3 -29.56 -8.47 -29.67
CA GLY A 3 -28.54 -7.45 -29.93
C GLY A 3 -27.14 -7.99 -29.61
N GLU A 4 -26.29 -8.04 -30.62
CA GLU A 4 -24.83 -8.26 -30.39
C GLU A 4 -24.33 -7.29 -29.34
N LYS A 5 -23.95 -7.82 -28.21
CA LYS A 5 -23.22 -7.04 -27.19
C LYS A 5 -21.86 -6.67 -27.81
N ASN A 6 -21.72 -5.41 -28.17
CA ASN A 6 -20.46 -4.85 -28.62
C ASN A 6 -19.49 -4.90 -27.43
N ILE A 7 -18.69 -5.97 -27.34
CA ILE A 7 -17.68 -6.13 -26.27
C ILE A 7 -16.51 -5.24 -26.65
N ASP A 8 -16.11 -4.35 -25.74
CA ASP A 8 -14.95 -3.48 -25.92
C ASP A 8 -13.70 -4.32 -26.22
N PRO A 9 -13.00 -4.10 -27.33
CA PRO A 9 -11.78 -4.84 -27.68
C PRO A 9 -10.71 -4.82 -26.60
N LEU A 10 -10.62 -3.73 -25.80
CA LEU A 10 -9.68 -3.64 -24.66
C LEU A 10 -10.04 -4.62 -23.56
N VAL A 11 -11.32 -4.83 -23.28
CA VAL A 11 -11.79 -5.81 -22.27
C VAL A 11 -11.46 -7.23 -22.73
N THR A 12 -11.63 -7.53 -24.02
CA THR A 12 -11.27 -8.84 -24.60
C THR A 12 -9.76 -9.10 -24.47
N MET A 13 -8.93 -8.14 -24.88
CA MET A 13 -7.47 -8.24 -24.75
C MET A 13 -7.01 -8.42 -23.30
N GLN A 14 -7.61 -7.68 -22.37
CA GLN A 14 -7.32 -7.82 -20.95
C GLN A 14 -7.65 -9.22 -20.44
N GLN A 15 -8.80 -9.78 -20.85
CA GLN A 15 -9.19 -11.13 -20.49
C GLN A 15 -8.21 -12.17 -21.02
N GLU A 16 -7.81 -12.07 -22.29
CA GLU A 16 -6.85 -12.97 -22.92
C GLU A 16 -5.49 -12.96 -22.20
N LEU A 17 -5.01 -11.76 -21.78
CA LEU A 17 -3.79 -11.63 -21.00
C LEU A 17 -3.91 -12.28 -19.62
N CYS A 18 -5.04 -12.08 -18.94
CA CYS A 18 -5.30 -12.72 -17.65
C CYS A 18 -5.33 -14.25 -17.77
N ASP A 19 -6.01 -14.78 -18.79
CA ASP A 19 -6.11 -16.20 -19.04
C ASP A 19 -4.72 -16.81 -19.37
N MET A 20 -3.92 -16.13 -20.18
CA MET A 20 -2.55 -16.55 -20.53
C MET A 20 -1.63 -16.62 -19.31
N TRP A 21 -1.82 -15.73 -18.33
CA TRP A 21 -1.00 -15.68 -17.11
C TRP A 21 -1.64 -16.43 -15.92
N GLY A 22 -2.79 -17.04 -16.11
CA GLY A 22 -3.51 -17.74 -15.04
C GLY A 22 -4.06 -16.79 -13.97
N ILE A 23 -4.32 -15.54 -14.33
CA ILE A 23 -4.83 -14.51 -13.41
C ILE A 23 -6.36 -14.53 -13.42
N ASN A 24 -6.96 -14.73 -12.25
CA ASN A 24 -8.41 -14.59 -12.11
C ASN A 24 -8.81 -13.11 -12.02
N ASN A 25 -9.30 -12.54 -13.11
CA ASN A 25 -9.76 -11.15 -13.21
C ASN A 25 -11.11 -10.89 -12.51
N GLN A 26 -11.77 -11.93 -12.01
CA GLN A 26 -13.03 -11.79 -11.24
C GLN A 26 -12.76 -11.57 -9.76
N THR A 27 -11.54 -11.77 -9.29
CA THR A 27 -11.17 -11.53 -7.91
C THR A 27 -11.16 -10.02 -7.63
N LYS A 28 -11.98 -9.60 -6.67
CA LYS A 28 -12.00 -8.22 -6.20
C LYS A 28 -11.00 -8.03 -5.09
N TYR A 29 -10.32 -6.88 -5.12
CA TYR A 29 -9.33 -6.50 -4.12
C TYR A 29 -9.70 -5.19 -3.45
N VAL A 30 -9.41 -5.09 -2.17
CA VAL A 30 -9.51 -3.85 -1.38
C VAL A 30 -8.10 -3.36 -1.09
N PHE A 31 -7.84 -2.12 -1.49
CA PHE A 31 -6.54 -1.47 -1.33
C PHE A 31 -6.63 -0.38 -0.27
N TYR A 32 -5.64 -0.34 0.61
CA TYR A 32 -5.45 0.67 1.65
C TYR A 32 -4.12 1.36 1.38
N TYR A 33 -4.15 2.54 0.78
CA TYR A 33 -2.95 3.26 0.36
C TYR A 33 -2.66 4.47 1.21
N ASP A 34 -1.38 4.76 1.32
CA ASP A 34 -0.84 6.05 1.74
C ASP A 34 0.28 6.46 0.78
N GLU A 35 0.54 7.74 0.70
CA GLU A 35 1.54 8.31 -0.18
C GLU A 35 2.67 8.98 0.59
N SER A 36 3.89 8.87 0.09
CA SER A 36 5.03 9.63 0.58
C SER A 36 5.57 10.56 -0.50
N ASN A 37 6.14 11.68 -0.05
CA ASN A 37 6.69 12.73 -0.92
C ASN A 37 5.64 13.35 -1.87
N ASN A 38 4.36 13.31 -1.49
CA ASN A 38 3.31 13.95 -2.25
C ASN A 38 3.39 15.48 -2.11
N CYS A 39 3.55 16.14 -3.25
CA CYS A 39 3.54 17.59 -3.35
C CYS A 39 2.10 18.12 -3.36
N ARG A 40 1.51 18.31 -2.16
CA ARG A 40 0.09 18.69 -1.99
C ARG A 40 -0.29 20.01 -2.67
N LYS A 41 0.67 20.92 -2.80
CA LYS A 41 0.51 22.18 -3.53
C LYS A 41 1.58 22.23 -4.62
N PHE A 42 1.14 22.17 -5.84
CA PHE A 42 2.01 22.22 -7.00
C PHE A 42 2.03 23.64 -7.55
N TRP A 43 3.20 24.24 -7.61
CA TRP A 43 3.40 25.60 -8.20
C TRP A 43 4.77 25.66 -8.87
N VAL A 44 4.92 26.65 -9.75
CA VAL A 44 6.21 27.00 -10.35
C VAL A 44 6.89 28.01 -9.43
N ASP A 45 8.14 27.78 -9.09
CA ASP A 45 9.01 28.77 -8.46
C ASP A 45 9.58 29.66 -9.57
N ASP A 46 8.98 30.83 -9.75
CA ASP A 46 9.37 31.75 -10.82
C ASP A 46 10.84 32.22 -10.71
N SER A 47 11.38 32.25 -9.50
CA SER A 47 12.77 32.67 -9.26
C SER A 47 13.78 31.61 -9.76
N LYS A 48 13.41 30.34 -9.74
CA LYS A 48 14.24 29.22 -10.14
C LYS A 48 13.84 28.61 -11.47
N GLN A 49 12.70 29.04 -12.03
CA GLN A 49 12.10 28.45 -13.24
C GLN A 49 11.90 26.92 -13.09
N GLN A 50 11.52 26.48 -11.88
CA GLN A 50 11.38 25.06 -11.54
C GLN A 50 10.07 24.83 -10.79
N PHE A 51 9.57 23.60 -10.86
CA PHE A 51 8.49 23.17 -9.98
C PHE A 51 8.98 23.02 -8.53
N ASN A 52 8.07 23.19 -7.59
CA ASN A 52 8.33 23.04 -6.15
C ASN A 52 8.51 21.58 -5.70
N THR A 53 8.81 20.68 -6.63
CA THR A 53 9.06 19.26 -6.35
C THR A 53 10.52 19.05 -5.97
N ASP A 54 10.76 18.17 -5.01
CA ASP A 54 12.10 17.67 -4.75
C ASP A 54 12.42 16.56 -5.76
N HIS A 55 13.29 16.89 -6.73
CA HIS A 55 13.68 15.95 -7.79
C HIS A 55 14.53 14.76 -7.26
N THR A 56 14.96 14.82 -6.00
CA THR A 56 15.73 13.76 -5.36
C THR A 56 14.86 12.81 -4.54
N ALA A 57 13.58 13.15 -4.36
CA ALA A 57 12.64 12.37 -3.57
C ALA A 57 11.66 11.63 -4.49
N ASP A 58 11.71 10.31 -4.43
CA ASP A 58 10.77 9.47 -5.15
C ASP A 58 9.36 9.59 -4.55
N PHE A 59 8.36 9.74 -5.41
CA PHE A 59 6.97 9.56 -5.01
C PHE A 59 6.71 8.07 -4.85
N VAL A 60 6.24 7.66 -3.68
CA VAL A 60 5.89 6.27 -3.42
C VAL A 60 4.44 6.19 -3.00
N LEU A 61 3.68 5.37 -3.68
CA LEU A 61 2.35 4.93 -3.28
C LEU A 61 2.47 3.51 -2.73
N ALA A 62 2.21 3.34 -1.45
CA ALA A 62 2.36 2.05 -0.80
C ALA A 62 1.19 1.77 0.14
N GLY A 63 0.97 0.51 0.43
CA GLY A 63 -0.12 0.13 1.33
C GLY A 63 -0.30 -1.37 1.45
N LEU A 64 -1.47 -1.72 1.95
CA LEU A 64 -1.89 -3.10 2.11
C LEU A 64 -3.01 -3.41 1.11
N VAL A 65 -3.00 -4.62 0.59
CA VAL A 65 -4.06 -5.13 -0.28
C VAL A 65 -4.54 -6.48 0.23
N ARG A 66 -5.83 -6.72 0.15
CA ARG A 66 -6.42 -8.03 0.42
C ARG A 66 -7.50 -8.36 -0.60
N LYS A 67 -7.86 -9.63 -0.74
CA LYS A 67 -9.07 -9.99 -1.46
C LYS A 67 -10.30 -9.51 -0.70
N GLU A 68 -11.33 -9.06 -1.40
CA GLU A 68 -12.55 -8.54 -0.79
C GLU A 68 -13.27 -9.60 0.08
N GLU A 69 -13.27 -10.85 -0.38
CA GLU A 69 -13.89 -11.99 0.29
C GLU A 69 -13.18 -12.43 1.58
N GLU A 70 -11.89 -12.09 1.75
CA GLU A 70 -11.11 -12.45 2.92
C GLU A 70 -11.48 -11.55 4.10
N LYS A 71 -11.89 -12.15 5.21
CA LYS A 71 -12.21 -11.43 6.44
C LYS A 71 -10.95 -11.15 7.24
N VAL A 72 -10.83 -9.93 7.73
CA VAL A 72 -9.78 -9.57 8.69
C VAL A 72 -10.27 -9.93 10.09
N GLU A 73 -9.91 -11.09 10.59
CA GLU A 73 -10.31 -11.55 11.93
C GLU A 73 -9.54 -10.84 13.06
N ALA A 74 -8.35 -10.32 12.74
CA ALA A 74 -7.54 -9.63 13.73
C ALA A 74 -8.05 -8.21 13.97
N SER A 75 -8.54 -7.94 15.18
CA SER A 75 -8.89 -6.59 15.58
C SER A 75 -7.65 -5.69 15.64
N LEU A 76 -7.82 -4.38 15.40
CA LEU A 76 -6.74 -3.40 15.59
C LEU A 76 -6.16 -3.43 17.01
N GLU A 77 -6.95 -3.84 18.01
CA GLU A 77 -6.47 -4.02 19.38
C GLU A 77 -5.44 -5.13 19.50
N THR A 78 -5.66 -6.28 18.87
CA THR A 78 -4.71 -7.39 18.88
C THR A 78 -3.41 -7.01 18.19
N PHE A 79 -3.46 -6.16 17.16
CA PHE A 79 -2.28 -5.60 16.52
C PHE A 79 -1.55 -4.58 17.41
N ARG A 80 -2.28 -3.66 18.06
CA ARG A 80 -1.67 -2.57 18.86
C ARG A 80 -1.06 -3.06 20.17
N LYS A 81 -1.60 -4.10 20.77
CA LYS A 81 -1.18 -4.63 22.09
C LYS A 81 0.30 -5.02 22.15
N PRO A 82 0.86 -5.83 21.25
CA PRO A 82 2.26 -6.21 21.27
C PRO A 82 3.21 -5.03 21.00
N LEU A 83 2.74 -3.97 20.32
CA LEU A 83 3.53 -2.77 20.01
C LEU A 83 3.77 -1.89 21.24
N LYS A 84 3.02 -2.08 22.33
CA LYS A 84 3.12 -1.29 23.57
C LYS A 84 3.14 0.21 23.31
N LEU A 85 2.24 0.67 22.44
CA LEU A 85 2.08 2.09 22.15
C LEU A 85 1.34 2.80 23.28
N GLN A 86 1.61 4.09 23.44
CA GLN A 86 0.87 4.92 24.39
C GLN A 86 -0.60 5.00 23.98
N ALA A 87 -1.51 5.10 24.95
CA ALA A 87 -2.95 5.07 24.70
C ALA A 87 -3.47 6.21 23.80
N ASN A 88 -2.76 7.33 23.78
CA ASN A 88 -3.08 8.50 22.97
C ASN A 88 -2.51 8.47 21.55
N VAL A 89 -1.90 7.35 21.14
CA VAL A 89 -1.40 7.20 19.76
C VAL A 89 -2.57 6.81 18.85
N GLU A 90 -3.08 7.75 18.09
CA GLU A 90 -4.16 7.53 17.12
C GLU A 90 -3.63 6.89 15.83
N GLU A 91 -2.45 7.33 15.38
CA GLU A 91 -1.82 6.90 14.14
C GLU A 91 -0.47 6.22 14.40
N ILE A 92 -0.25 5.06 13.76
CA ILE A 92 1.01 4.34 13.85
C ILE A 92 1.89 4.74 12.67
N LYS A 93 2.84 5.63 12.93
CA LYS A 93 3.81 6.05 11.91
C LYS A 93 5.05 5.14 11.92
N PHE A 94 5.63 4.89 10.75
CA PHE A 94 6.82 4.05 10.62
C PHE A 94 7.96 4.46 11.59
N LYS A 95 8.22 5.76 11.73
CA LYS A 95 9.21 6.28 12.69
C LYS A 95 8.95 5.91 14.16
N LYS A 96 7.77 5.41 14.49
CA LYS A 96 7.43 4.89 15.83
C LYS A 96 7.64 3.39 15.95
N LEU A 97 7.83 2.69 14.83
CA LEU A 97 7.99 1.24 14.75
C LEU A 97 9.47 0.82 14.69
N TYR A 98 10.35 1.69 14.24
CA TYR A 98 11.76 1.35 14.03
C TYR A 98 12.71 2.18 14.91
N ALA A 99 13.89 1.62 15.22
CA ALA A 99 15.00 2.36 15.81
C ALA A 99 15.69 3.23 14.75
N LYS A 100 16.36 4.27 15.19
CA LYS A 100 17.28 5.03 14.33
C LYS A 100 18.51 4.16 14.07
N GLY A 101 18.95 4.08 12.82
CA GLY A 101 20.13 3.32 12.46
C GLY A 101 20.09 2.85 11.01
N ASP A 102 20.92 1.87 10.71
CA ASP A 102 20.95 1.22 9.42
C ASP A 102 19.78 0.23 9.23
N PHE A 103 19.71 -0.38 8.05
CA PHE A 103 18.67 -1.34 7.70
C PHE A 103 18.60 -2.52 8.69
N LEU A 104 19.75 -3.08 9.08
CA LEU A 104 19.78 -4.24 9.98
C LEU A 104 19.28 -3.89 11.38
N GLN A 105 19.58 -2.69 11.86
CA GLN A 105 19.06 -2.20 13.13
C GLN A 105 17.55 -2.00 13.07
N CYS A 106 17.03 -1.45 11.96
CA CYS A 106 15.60 -1.29 11.77
C CYS A 106 14.85 -2.62 11.75
N VAL A 107 15.31 -3.63 11.00
CA VAL A 107 14.62 -4.93 10.91
C VAL A 107 14.68 -5.74 12.19
N ASN A 108 15.67 -5.47 13.06
CA ASN A 108 15.76 -6.08 14.39
C ASN A 108 14.94 -5.34 15.46
N GLU A 109 14.35 -4.19 15.12
CA GLU A 109 13.48 -3.48 16.05
C GLU A 109 12.21 -4.29 16.32
N ARG A 110 11.97 -4.58 17.59
CA ARG A 110 10.86 -5.44 18.02
C ARG A 110 9.51 -5.00 17.45
N ARG A 111 9.21 -3.71 17.47
CA ARG A 111 7.92 -3.20 16.98
C ARG A 111 7.73 -3.41 15.48
N LEU A 112 8.81 -3.23 14.72
CA LEU A 112 8.78 -3.51 13.28
C LEU A 112 8.58 -5.00 13.04
N PHE A 113 9.31 -5.85 13.75
CA PHE A 113 9.14 -7.31 13.66
C PHE A 113 7.70 -7.75 13.99
N GLU A 114 7.13 -7.25 15.08
CA GLU A 114 5.73 -7.56 15.46
C GLU A 114 4.73 -7.09 14.37
N THR A 115 4.99 -5.93 13.75
CA THR A 115 4.16 -5.40 12.67
C THR A 115 4.23 -6.30 11.44
N LEU A 116 5.42 -6.66 11.00
CA LEU A 116 5.61 -7.55 9.85
C LEU A 116 5.05 -8.95 10.11
N SER A 117 5.24 -9.48 11.32
CA SER A 117 4.67 -10.76 11.73
C SER A 117 3.14 -10.76 11.77
N TRP A 118 2.54 -9.62 12.10
CA TRP A 118 1.08 -9.47 12.05
C TRP A 118 0.59 -9.44 10.59
N ILE A 119 1.28 -8.73 9.70
CA ILE A 119 0.96 -8.69 8.27
C ILE A 119 1.08 -10.10 7.67
N ASP A 120 2.18 -10.81 7.96
CA ASP A 120 2.44 -12.17 7.47
C ASP A 120 1.34 -13.19 7.87
N LYS A 121 0.75 -13.02 9.06
CA LYS A 121 -0.34 -13.87 9.57
C LYS A 121 -1.74 -13.39 9.21
N SER A 122 -1.84 -12.27 8.51
CA SER A 122 -3.10 -11.66 8.10
C SER A 122 -3.39 -11.96 6.62
N PRO A 123 -4.59 -11.69 6.11
CA PRO A 123 -4.89 -11.80 4.69
C PRO A 123 -4.34 -10.62 3.86
N PHE A 124 -3.44 -9.81 4.42
CA PHE A 124 -2.88 -8.68 3.73
C PHE A 124 -1.60 -9.00 2.98
N TYR A 125 -1.46 -8.40 1.82
CA TYR A 125 -0.23 -8.34 1.03
C TYR A 125 0.27 -6.90 1.04
N ILE A 126 1.59 -6.72 1.04
CA ILE A 126 2.20 -5.41 0.88
C ILE A 126 2.24 -5.10 -0.62
N HIS A 127 1.76 -3.92 -0.98
CA HIS A 127 1.81 -3.41 -2.35
C HIS A 127 2.47 -2.03 -2.36
N TYR A 128 3.34 -1.79 -3.32
CA TYR A 128 3.95 -0.48 -3.55
C TYR A 128 4.19 -0.24 -5.03
N THR A 129 4.21 1.04 -5.40
CA THR A 129 4.60 1.52 -6.73
C THR A 129 5.31 2.87 -6.61
N ASN A 130 6.20 3.13 -7.52
CA ASN A 130 6.94 4.37 -7.69
C ASN A 130 7.01 4.76 -9.17
#